data_f17601ee746263d295e4955adc8b8f79
#
_entry.id   f17601ee746263d295e4955adc8b8f79
#
_cell.length_a   1.000
_cell.length_b   1.000
_cell.length_c   1.000
_cell.angle_alpha   90.00
_cell.angle_beta   90.00
_cell.angle_gamma   90.00
#
_symmetry.space_group_name_H-M   'P 1'
#
loop_
_entity.id
_entity.type
_entity.pdbx_description
1 polymer ?
#
loop_
_entity_poly.entity_id
_entity_poly.type
_entity_poly.pdbx_seq_one_letter_code
_entity_poly.pdbx_strand_id
1 'polypeptide(L)'
;MNISRARSVGSLPVLAAFGGLLALGGCQSAADPEPGRATVTPPISAGTPVEAMPGETRLRNVRQLTFGGENAEAYWSGDGTHLILQRTLAPSIPADQIFVVDLATGAERMVSTGKGRTTCAYFLKGDSDIVFASTHLASDEPPPAVRVVRGRYVWPIFDTYEIYRAKADGSGLTRLTETPGYDAEATVDPISGRLVFTSMRDGELEVYTMAADGSDVRRVTNRVGYDGGAFFSHDGKRLVLRSGFPKDEAEVEEYRTLLAQGLVMPSRMEITVCNVDGSGFRQVTDNGKANFAPYFHPDDRRIVFSSNMGDPQGRDFDIWMINDDGTGLERITQNPTFDGFPMFSPDGKYLVFASNRYGKERGETNIFVAEWVETN
;
A
#
# COMPACT_ATOMS: atom_id res chain seq x y z
N MET A 1 21.99 -70.51 5.42
CA MET A 1 22.47 -71.49 4.38
C MET A 1 22.86 -70.63 3.20
N ASN A 2 24.15 -70.40 3.17
CA ASN A 2 25.17 -70.82 2.18
C ASN A 2 24.95 -70.22 0.79
N ILE A 3 25.85 -69.25 0.47
CA ILE A 3 27.13 -69.33 -0.27
C ILE A 3 26.87 -69.49 -1.77
N SER A 4 27.36 -68.74 -2.69
CA SER A 4 28.75 -68.58 -3.14
C SER A 4 28.83 -67.58 -4.31
N ARG A 5 29.69 -66.60 -4.25
CA ARG A 5 30.81 -66.24 -5.09
C ARG A 5 30.92 -66.81 -6.49
N ALA A 6 31.15 -66.01 -7.52
CA ALA A 6 32.28 -66.14 -8.41
C ALA A 6 32.52 -64.83 -9.23
N ARG A 7 33.80 -64.54 -9.35
CA ARG A 7 34.48 -63.48 -10.13
C ARG A 7 34.68 -63.93 -11.61
N SER A 8 34.86 -63.00 -12.55
CA SER A 8 36.06 -62.76 -13.36
C SER A 8 35.74 -61.87 -14.58
N VAL A 9 36.42 -60.76 -14.71
CA VAL A 9 37.61 -60.46 -15.50
C VAL A 9 37.34 -60.22 -17.00
N GLY A 10 37.48 -58.97 -17.43
CA GLY A 10 38.41 -58.50 -18.45
C GLY A 10 37.88 -58.26 -19.84
N SER A 11 37.94 -57.03 -20.28
CA SER A 11 38.71 -56.56 -21.47
C SER A 11 38.15 -55.24 -22.00
N LEU A 12 38.95 -54.22 -22.00
CA LEU A 12 38.92 -53.07 -22.95
C LEU A 12 39.55 -53.56 -24.24
N PRO A 13 39.39 -52.92 -25.44
CA PRO A 13 39.46 -51.51 -25.69
C PRO A 13 38.60 -50.96 -26.86
N VAL A 14 38.85 -49.72 -27.15
CA VAL A 14 38.88 -48.92 -28.43
C VAL A 14 37.95 -47.74 -28.53
N LEU A 15 38.58 -46.58 -28.58
CA LEU A 15 38.08 -45.24 -28.93
C LEU A 15 37.32 -45.20 -30.26
N ALA A 16 36.24 -44.40 -30.29
CA ALA A 16 35.88 -43.60 -31.48
C ALA A 16 35.29 -42.28 -31.00
N ALA A 17 35.94 -41.20 -31.31
CA ALA A 17 35.51 -39.81 -31.12
C ALA A 17 34.43 -39.46 -32.12
N PHE A 18 33.27 -39.00 -31.65
CA PHE A 18 32.37 -38.17 -32.46
C PHE A 18 32.01 -36.94 -31.67
N GLY A 19 32.47 -35.80 -32.19
CA GLY A 19 32.12 -34.48 -31.67
C GLY A 19 30.65 -34.16 -31.90
N GLY A 20 29.91 -33.97 -30.83
CA GLY A 20 28.59 -33.38 -30.85
C GLY A 20 28.63 -32.06 -30.06
N LEU A 21 28.49 -30.95 -30.78
CA LEU A 21 28.27 -29.63 -30.18
C LEU A 21 26.94 -29.65 -29.42
N LEU A 22 26.98 -29.77 -28.11
CA LEU A 22 25.87 -29.44 -27.25
C LEU A 22 25.84 -27.94 -27.07
N ALA A 23 24.90 -27.26 -27.71
CA ALA A 23 24.53 -25.89 -27.41
C ALA A 23 23.87 -25.90 -26.00
N LEU A 24 24.63 -25.52 -25.00
CA LEU A 24 24.10 -25.15 -23.69
C LEU A 24 23.36 -23.85 -23.84
N GLY A 25 22.03 -23.92 -24.02
CA GLY A 25 21.10 -22.81 -23.79
C GLY A 25 21.14 -22.44 -22.31
N GLY A 26 21.98 -21.50 -21.97
CA GLY A 26 21.96 -20.90 -20.63
C GLY A 26 20.63 -20.15 -20.43
N CYS A 27 19.77 -20.67 -19.55
CA CYS A 27 18.79 -19.80 -18.89
C CYS A 27 19.59 -18.73 -18.15
N GLN A 28 19.61 -17.52 -18.68
CA GLN A 28 20.00 -16.35 -17.91
C GLN A 28 18.88 -16.14 -16.87
N SER A 29 19.12 -16.58 -15.64
CA SER A 29 18.39 -16.06 -14.50
C SER A 29 18.64 -14.55 -14.51
N ALA A 30 17.56 -13.76 -14.50
CA ALA A 30 17.67 -12.33 -14.24
C ALA A 30 18.46 -12.16 -12.93
N ALA A 31 19.61 -11.53 -13.01
CA ALA A 31 20.40 -11.24 -11.83
C ALA A 31 19.59 -10.30 -10.95
N ASP A 32 19.51 -10.61 -9.65
CA ASP A 32 18.98 -9.67 -8.68
C ASP A 32 19.71 -8.33 -8.83
N PRO A 33 18.98 -7.19 -8.78
CA PRO A 33 19.63 -5.89 -8.89
C PRO A 33 20.63 -5.72 -7.75
N GLU A 34 21.83 -5.26 -8.08
CA GLU A 34 22.86 -4.97 -7.08
C GLU A 34 22.31 -4.01 -6.01
N PRO A 35 22.53 -4.25 -4.71
CA PRO A 35 22.08 -3.35 -3.65
C PRO A 35 22.77 -1.98 -3.80
N GLY A 36 21.99 -0.95 -4.14
CA GLY A 36 22.45 0.44 -4.25
C GLY A 36 22.25 1.12 -5.61
N ARG A 37 21.75 0.45 -6.62
CA ARG A 37 21.36 1.12 -7.85
C ARG A 37 19.91 1.60 -7.72
N ALA A 38 19.71 2.92 -7.62
CA ALA A 38 18.37 3.50 -7.65
C ALA A 38 17.60 2.99 -8.88
N THR A 39 16.45 2.36 -8.66
CA THR A 39 15.54 1.96 -9.73
C THR A 39 15.13 3.22 -10.47
N VAL A 40 15.31 3.26 -11.79
CA VAL A 40 14.86 4.39 -12.63
C VAL A 40 13.46 4.06 -13.14
N THR A 41 12.46 4.81 -12.70
CA THR A 41 11.09 4.68 -13.21
C THR A 41 11.05 5.01 -14.70
N PRO A 42 10.56 4.11 -15.56
CA PRO A 42 10.43 4.39 -17.00
C PRO A 42 9.47 5.56 -17.26
N PRO A 43 9.54 6.23 -18.41
CA PRO A 43 8.57 7.21 -18.82
C PRO A 43 7.16 6.63 -18.87
N ILE A 44 6.19 7.33 -18.31
CA ILE A 44 4.79 6.89 -18.25
C ILE A 44 4.08 7.28 -19.54
N SER A 45 3.60 6.29 -20.28
CA SER A 45 2.83 6.47 -21.53
C SER A 45 1.33 6.31 -21.31
N ALA A 46 0.93 5.55 -20.28
CA ALA A 46 -0.47 5.30 -19.95
C ALA A 46 -1.25 6.56 -19.61
N GLY A 47 -2.57 6.49 -19.73
CA GLY A 47 -3.51 7.53 -19.34
C GLY A 47 -3.55 8.72 -20.29
N THR A 48 -4.37 9.70 -19.93
CA THR A 48 -4.61 10.93 -20.70
C THR A 48 -3.90 12.13 -20.04
N PRO A 49 -3.08 12.90 -20.77
CA PRO A 49 -2.53 14.15 -20.25
C PRO A 49 -3.64 15.12 -19.85
N VAL A 50 -3.46 15.78 -18.71
CA VAL A 50 -4.35 16.83 -18.18
C VAL A 50 -3.51 17.97 -17.61
N GLU A 51 -4.13 19.15 -17.47
CA GLU A 51 -3.46 20.29 -16.85
C GLU A 51 -3.39 20.12 -15.33
N ALA A 52 -2.28 20.55 -14.72
CA ALA A 52 -2.21 20.75 -13.27
C ALA A 52 -3.16 21.89 -12.85
N MET A 53 -3.70 21.83 -11.63
CA MET A 53 -4.52 22.92 -11.14
C MET A 53 -3.67 24.18 -10.88
N PRO A 54 -4.25 25.37 -11.00
CA PRO A 54 -3.53 26.61 -10.68
C PRO A 54 -2.95 26.57 -9.26
N GLY A 55 -1.65 26.83 -9.13
CA GLY A 55 -0.96 26.80 -7.84
C GLY A 55 -0.24 25.48 -7.51
N GLU A 56 -0.45 24.41 -8.26
CA GLU A 56 0.23 23.12 -8.09
C GLU A 56 1.66 23.15 -8.67
N THR A 57 2.53 23.94 -8.10
CA THR A 57 3.88 24.21 -8.63
C THR A 57 4.84 23.01 -8.56
N ARG A 58 4.50 22.02 -7.73
CA ARG A 58 5.25 20.77 -7.58
C ARG A 58 4.90 19.70 -8.62
N LEU A 59 3.80 19.88 -9.36
CA LEU A 59 3.27 18.89 -10.29
C LEU A 59 3.42 19.36 -11.74
N ARG A 60 3.98 18.50 -12.59
CA ARG A 60 4.14 18.73 -14.02
C ARG A 60 3.72 17.49 -14.80
N ASN A 61 3.31 17.66 -16.06
CA ASN A 61 2.96 16.58 -16.97
C ASN A 61 1.95 15.59 -16.34
N VAL A 62 0.91 16.13 -15.72
CA VAL A 62 -0.11 15.35 -15.02
C VAL A 62 -0.86 14.46 -16.01
N ARG A 63 -1.09 13.21 -15.65
CA ARG A 63 -1.85 12.24 -16.45
C ARG A 63 -2.93 11.59 -15.59
N GLN A 64 -4.14 11.50 -16.12
CA GLN A 64 -5.22 10.71 -15.54
C GLN A 64 -5.10 9.27 -16.03
N LEU A 65 -4.98 8.31 -15.12
CA LEU A 65 -4.77 6.91 -15.43
C LEU A 65 -6.07 6.09 -15.46
N THR A 66 -7.04 6.42 -14.59
CA THR A 66 -8.32 5.70 -14.49
C THR A 66 -9.50 6.61 -14.83
N PHE A 67 -10.63 6.01 -15.23
CA PHE A 67 -11.80 6.74 -15.68
C PHE A 67 -13.08 6.08 -15.16
N GLY A 68 -13.81 6.78 -14.29
CA GLY A 68 -15.06 6.30 -13.70
C GLY A 68 -14.87 5.39 -12.49
N GLY A 69 -15.92 5.29 -11.68
CA GLY A 69 -15.91 4.55 -10.41
C GLY A 69 -15.20 5.26 -9.27
N GLU A 70 -14.99 4.54 -8.18
CA GLU A 70 -14.19 5.01 -7.04
C GLU A 70 -12.84 4.27 -7.10
N ASN A 71 -11.75 5.00 -7.36
CA ASN A 71 -10.38 4.47 -7.41
C ASN A 71 -9.55 5.13 -6.31
N ALA A 72 -8.79 4.36 -5.57
CA ALA A 72 -7.99 4.85 -4.46
C ALA A 72 -6.76 3.98 -4.21
N GLU A 73 -5.86 4.46 -3.35
CA GLU A 73 -4.71 3.69 -2.83
C GLU A 73 -3.88 3.05 -3.93
N ALA A 74 -3.42 3.89 -4.87
CA ALA A 74 -2.53 3.45 -5.93
C ALA A 74 -1.08 3.50 -5.48
N TYR A 75 -0.41 2.34 -5.51
CA TYR A 75 0.96 2.18 -5.03
C TYR A 75 1.87 1.59 -6.10
N TRP A 76 3.12 2.02 -6.12
CA TRP A 76 4.10 1.64 -7.12
C TRP A 76 4.65 0.23 -6.91
N SER A 77 4.93 -0.47 -8.03
CA SER A 77 5.88 -1.59 -8.02
C SER A 77 7.29 -1.10 -7.74
N GLY A 78 8.15 -1.96 -7.18
CA GLY A 78 9.53 -1.61 -6.87
C GLY A 78 10.38 -1.29 -8.11
N ASP A 79 10.00 -1.80 -9.29
CA ASP A 79 10.63 -1.49 -10.57
C ASP A 79 10.05 -0.23 -11.24
N GLY A 80 8.98 0.37 -10.68
CA GLY A 80 8.35 1.58 -11.20
C GLY A 80 7.55 1.39 -12.49
N THR A 81 7.24 0.15 -12.90
CA THR A 81 6.55 -0.13 -14.17
C THR A 81 5.05 -0.31 -14.03
N HIS A 82 4.56 -0.59 -12.81
CA HIS A 82 3.16 -0.88 -12.51
C HIS A 82 2.65 -0.07 -11.31
N LEU A 83 1.34 0.09 -11.26
CA LEU A 83 0.61 0.47 -10.05
C LEU A 83 -0.32 -0.65 -9.62
N ILE A 84 -0.49 -0.82 -8.32
CA ILE A 84 -1.55 -1.62 -7.72
C ILE A 84 -2.53 -0.68 -7.02
N LEU A 85 -3.83 -0.88 -7.22
CA LEU A 85 -4.87 0.03 -6.69
C LEU A 85 -6.14 -0.72 -6.34
N GLN A 86 -6.99 -0.11 -5.52
CA GLN A 86 -8.35 -0.58 -5.27
C GLN A 86 -9.36 0.20 -6.09
N ARG A 87 -10.41 -0.51 -6.55
CA ARG A 87 -11.47 0.07 -7.37
C ARG A 87 -12.83 -0.51 -7.05
N THR A 88 -13.84 0.36 -6.96
CA THR A 88 -15.27 0.07 -7.07
C THR A 88 -15.81 0.62 -8.39
N LEU A 89 -16.57 -0.17 -9.14
CA LEU A 89 -17.21 0.25 -10.40
C LEU A 89 -18.60 -0.37 -10.49
N ALA A 90 -19.56 0.23 -9.81
CA ALA A 90 -20.94 -0.25 -9.80
C ALA A 90 -21.60 -0.13 -11.18
N PRO A 91 -22.48 -1.10 -11.59
CA PRO A 91 -22.87 -2.30 -10.84
C PRO A 91 -21.93 -3.50 -11.03
N SER A 92 -20.94 -3.44 -11.92
CA SER A 92 -20.09 -4.58 -12.29
C SER A 92 -19.12 -4.99 -11.19
N ILE A 93 -18.62 -4.02 -10.39
CA ILE A 93 -17.72 -4.22 -9.27
C ILE A 93 -18.31 -3.45 -8.09
N PRO A 94 -19.22 -4.06 -7.31
CA PRO A 94 -20.03 -3.36 -6.30
C PRO A 94 -19.27 -3.00 -5.02
N ALA A 95 -18.08 -3.54 -4.82
CA ALA A 95 -17.19 -3.24 -3.71
C ALA A 95 -15.74 -3.27 -4.17
N ASP A 96 -14.85 -2.65 -3.41
CA ASP A 96 -13.43 -2.54 -3.75
C ASP A 96 -12.82 -3.88 -4.09
N GLN A 97 -12.16 -3.94 -5.25
CA GLN A 97 -11.34 -5.03 -5.73
C GLN A 97 -9.96 -4.49 -6.13
N ILE A 98 -8.96 -5.34 -6.15
CA ILE A 98 -7.58 -4.96 -6.44
C ILE A 98 -7.26 -5.14 -7.93
N PHE A 99 -6.65 -4.11 -8.50
CA PHE A 99 -6.21 -4.05 -9.89
C PHE A 99 -4.73 -3.71 -9.98
N VAL A 100 -4.06 -4.29 -10.97
CA VAL A 100 -2.71 -3.90 -11.41
C VAL A 100 -2.83 -3.19 -12.75
N VAL A 101 -2.12 -2.06 -12.88
CA VAL A 101 -2.08 -1.22 -14.08
C VAL A 101 -0.66 -1.16 -14.60
N ASP A 102 -0.45 -1.48 -15.86
CA ASP A 102 0.81 -1.31 -16.58
C ASP A 102 0.96 0.15 -17.03
N LEU A 103 2.02 0.81 -16.64
CA LEU A 103 2.24 2.24 -16.88
C LEU A 103 2.75 2.58 -18.28
N ALA A 104 3.20 1.59 -19.05
CA ALA A 104 3.58 1.77 -20.44
C ALA A 104 2.38 1.68 -21.38
N THR A 105 1.46 0.74 -21.11
CA THR A 105 0.36 0.41 -22.01
C THR A 105 -1.01 0.90 -21.52
N GLY A 106 -1.17 1.10 -20.21
CA GLY A 106 -2.45 1.35 -19.57
C GLY A 106 -3.33 0.08 -19.41
N ALA A 107 -2.76 -1.09 -19.67
CA ALA A 107 -3.49 -2.35 -19.49
C ALA A 107 -3.78 -2.59 -18.01
N GLU A 108 -5.03 -2.95 -17.70
CA GLU A 108 -5.50 -3.18 -16.34
C GLU A 108 -5.90 -4.64 -16.15
N ARG A 109 -5.63 -5.18 -14.97
CA ARG A 109 -6.03 -6.53 -14.61
C ARG A 109 -6.47 -6.58 -13.15
N MET A 110 -7.65 -7.17 -12.88
CA MET A 110 -8.07 -7.52 -11.53
C MET A 110 -7.24 -8.69 -11.02
N VAL A 111 -6.67 -8.56 -9.83
CA VAL A 111 -5.80 -9.56 -9.19
C VAL A 111 -6.34 -10.07 -7.87
N SER A 112 -7.42 -9.51 -7.37
CA SER A 112 -8.20 -10.05 -6.25
C SER A 112 -9.26 -11.05 -6.74
N THR A 113 -9.95 -11.68 -5.78
CA THR A 113 -10.89 -12.78 -6.08
C THR A 113 -12.18 -12.37 -6.78
N GLY A 114 -12.50 -11.07 -6.81
CA GLY A 114 -13.82 -10.57 -7.27
C GLY A 114 -14.93 -10.77 -6.25
N LYS A 115 -14.63 -11.31 -5.06
CA LYS A 115 -15.57 -11.62 -3.98
C LYS A 115 -15.28 -10.81 -2.74
N GLY A 116 -16.31 -10.60 -1.90
CA GLY A 116 -16.20 -9.82 -0.68
C GLY A 116 -15.78 -8.38 -0.96
N ARG A 117 -15.05 -7.79 -0.04
CA ARG A 117 -14.40 -6.49 -0.17
C ARG A 117 -12.90 -6.66 0.01
N THR A 118 -12.11 -5.97 -0.81
CA THR A 118 -10.65 -5.95 -0.68
C THR A 118 -10.16 -4.53 -0.41
N THR A 119 -8.96 -4.38 0.16
CA THR A 119 -8.37 -3.06 0.41
C THR A 119 -6.85 -3.16 0.54
N CYS A 120 -6.17 -2.00 0.43
CA CYS A 120 -4.77 -1.78 0.81
C CYS A 120 -3.83 -2.84 0.26
N ALA A 121 -3.74 -2.92 -1.07
CA ALA A 121 -2.83 -3.84 -1.72
C ALA A 121 -1.43 -3.22 -1.91
N TYR A 122 -0.40 -4.04 -1.87
CA TYR A 122 0.98 -3.60 -2.08
C TYR A 122 1.79 -4.67 -2.81
N PHE A 123 2.80 -4.27 -3.60
CA PHE A 123 3.76 -5.21 -4.17
C PHE A 123 4.75 -5.68 -3.11
N LEU A 124 5.03 -6.97 -3.05
CA LEU A 124 6.11 -7.51 -2.25
C LEU A 124 7.46 -7.23 -2.90
N LYS A 125 8.52 -7.27 -2.12
CA LYS A 125 9.88 -7.07 -2.62
C LYS A 125 10.17 -7.98 -3.82
N GLY A 126 10.60 -7.39 -4.94
CA GLY A 126 10.86 -8.09 -6.21
C GLY A 126 9.64 -8.24 -7.13
N ASP A 127 8.49 -7.62 -6.78
CA ASP A 127 7.30 -7.41 -7.62
C ASP A 127 6.60 -8.67 -8.18
N SER A 128 7.10 -9.87 -7.86
CA SER A 128 6.51 -11.15 -8.28
C SER A 128 5.26 -11.53 -7.50
N ASP A 129 5.10 -10.99 -6.32
CA ASP A 129 4.01 -11.25 -5.41
C ASP A 129 3.39 -9.93 -4.92
N ILE A 130 2.15 -10.01 -4.47
CA ILE A 130 1.38 -8.92 -3.88
C ILE A 130 0.81 -9.32 -2.54
N VAL A 131 0.48 -8.32 -1.71
CA VAL A 131 -0.28 -8.49 -0.47
C VAL A 131 -1.52 -7.62 -0.54
N PHE A 132 -2.63 -8.06 0.03
CA PHE A 132 -3.86 -7.27 0.17
C PHE A 132 -4.73 -7.82 1.31
N ALA A 133 -5.62 -6.99 1.85
CA ALA A 133 -6.62 -7.44 2.80
C ALA A 133 -7.95 -7.74 2.12
N SER A 134 -8.69 -8.77 2.60
CA SER A 134 -9.94 -9.19 2.00
C SER A 134 -10.88 -9.88 2.99
N THR A 135 -12.19 -9.72 2.77
CA THR A 135 -13.27 -10.39 3.52
C THR A 135 -13.81 -11.62 2.80
N HIS A 136 -13.26 -12.02 1.66
CA HIS A 136 -13.83 -13.04 0.75
C HIS A 136 -14.00 -14.43 1.36
N LEU A 137 -13.22 -14.79 2.39
CA LEU A 137 -13.41 -16.09 3.08
C LEU A 137 -14.65 -16.10 3.99
N ALA A 138 -15.08 -14.94 4.48
CA ALA A 138 -16.27 -14.84 5.31
C ALA A 138 -17.54 -14.87 4.47
N SER A 139 -17.52 -14.21 3.30
CA SER A 139 -18.65 -14.16 2.37
C SER A 139 -18.20 -13.77 0.96
N ASP A 140 -18.86 -14.32 -0.06
CA ASP A 140 -18.73 -13.85 -1.44
C ASP A 140 -19.29 -12.43 -1.60
N GLU A 141 -20.33 -12.07 -0.83
CA GLU A 141 -20.91 -10.74 -0.81
C GLU A 141 -20.11 -9.78 0.08
N PRO A 142 -19.95 -8.51 -0.33
CA PRO A 142 -19.25 -7.54 0.50
C PRO A 142 -20.05 -7.21 1.76
N PRO A 143 -19.37 -7.04 2.93
CA PRO A 143 -20.04 -6.59 4.13
C PRO A 143 -20.63 -5.17 3.94
N PRO A 144 -21.79 -4.88 4.55
CA PRO A 144 -22.43 -3.57 4.44
C PRO A 144 -21.56 -2.48 5.09
N ALA A 145 -21.26 -1.42 4.34
CA ALA A 145 -20.44 -0.33 4.83
C ALA A 145 -21.30 0.78 5.47
N VAL A 146 -21.23 0.93 6.79
CA VAL A 146 -21.79 2.08 7.50
C VAL A 146 -20.80 3.24 7.39
N ARG A 147 -21.21 4.36 6.79
CA ARG A 147 -20.35 5.54 6.59
C ARG A 147 -20.75 6.75 7.44
N VAL A 148 -21.90 6.72 8.07
CA VAL A 148 -22.40 7.83 8.90
C VAL A 148 -23.13 7.32 10.14
N VAL A 149 -22.70 7.78 11.31
CA VAL A 149 -23.38 7.53 12.60
C VAL A 149 -23.66 8.87 13.28
N ARG A 150 -24.93 9.13 13.62
CA ARG A 150 -25.38 10.40 14.26
C ARG A 150 -24.89 11.65 13.50
N GLY A 151 -24.93 11.59 12.16
CA GLY A 151 -24.50 12.69 11.28
C GLY A 151 -22.98 12.87 11.15
N ARG A 152 -22.17 11.99 11.73
CA ARG A 152 -20.70 12.04 11.67
C ARG A 152 -20.18 10.92 10.78
N TYR A 153 -19.16 11.22 10.00
CA TYR A 153 -18.50 10.25 9.14
C TYR A 153 -17.69 9.25 9.94
N VAL A 154 -17.82 7.97 9.60
CA VAL A 154 -17.11 6.85 10.23
C VAL A 154 -16.52 5.92 9.18
N TRP A 155 -15.46 5.20 9.55
CA TRP A 155 -14.94 4.07 8.80
C TRP A 155 -15.36 2.76 9.46
N PRO A 156 -15.90 1.80 8.69
CA PRO A 156 -16.14 0.47 9.18
C PRO A 156 -14.83 -0.30 9.33
N ILE A 157 -14.70 -0.99 10.46
CA ILE A 157 -13.62 -1.92 10.77
C ILE A 157 -14.24 -3.31 10.73
N PHE A 158 -14.07 -4.00 9.60
CA PHE A 158 -14.65 -5.33 9.44
C PHE A 158 -13.74 -6.37 10.09
N ASP A 159 -14.23 -7.09 11.08
CA ASP A 159 -13.56 -8.17 11.80
C ASP A 159 -13.27 -9.40 10.93
N THR A 160 -13.75 -9.40 9.70
CA THR A 160 -13.56 -10.42 8.69
C THR A 160 -12.44 -10.11 7.71
N TYR A 161 -11.79 -8.95 7.83
CA TYR A 161 -10.61 -8.68 7.03
C TYR A 161 -9.42 -9.51 7.51
N GLU A 162 -8.81 -10.19 6.55
CA GLU A 162 -7.56 -10.91 6.71
C GLU A 162 -6.58 -10.53 5.61
N ILE A 163 -5.30 -10.67 5.89
CA ILE A 163 -4.23 -10.37 4.94
C ILE A 163 -3.91 -11.62 4.12
N TYR A 164 -3.80 -11.44 2.81
CA TYR A 164 -3.48 -12.48 1.84
C TYR A 164 -2.26 -12.08 1.01
N ARG A 165 -1.46 -13.08 0.64
CA ARG A 165 -0.42 -13.01 -0.37
C ARG A 165 -0.88 -13.74 -1.62
N ALA A 166 -0.58 -13.19 -2.79
CA ALA A 166 -0.79 -13.82 -4.09
C ALA A 166 0.38 -13.49 -5.03
N LYS A 167 0.45 -14.18 -6.16
CA LYS A 167 1.29 -13.73 -7.27
C LYS A 167 0.77 -12.40 -7.82
N ALA A 168 1.63 -11.61 -8.46
CA ALA A 168 1.22 -10.36 -9.08
C ALA A 168 0.15 -10.54 -10.18
N ASP A 169 -0.08 -11.77 -10.65
CA ASP A 169 -1.16 -12.12 -11.57
C ASP A 169 -2.46 -12.54 -10.87
N GLY A 170 -2.50 -12.52 -9.54
CA GLY A 170 -3.64 -12.93 -8.70
C GLY A 170 -3.69 -14.43 -8.38
N SER A 171 -2.81 -15.25 -8.96
CA SER A 171 -2.77 -16.69 -8.70
C SER A 171 -2.06 -17.02 -7.37
N GLY A 172 -2.17 -18.25 -6.90
CA GLY A 172 -1.41 -18.73 -5.75
C GLY A 172 -1.78 -18.08 -4.42
N LEU A 173 -3.05 -17.70 -4.24
CA LEU A 173 -3.54 -17.01 -3.04
C LEU A 173 -3.27 -17.82 -1.77
N THR A 174 -2.67 -17.16 -0.79
CA THR A 174 -2.35 -17.72 0.53
C THR A 174 -2.76 -16.75 1.62
N ARG A 175 -3.46 -17.21 2.65
CA ARG A 175 -3.84 -16.44 3.83
C ARG A 175 -2.63 -16.28 4.76
N LEU A 176 -2.35 -15.06 5.22
CA LEU A 176 -1.23 -14.77 6.13
C LEU A 176 -1.68 -14.53 7.57
N THR A 177 -2.92 -14.10 7.80
CA THR A 177 -3.47 -13.86 9.14
C THR A 177 -4.73 -14.68 9.38
N GLU A 178 -4.93 -15.13 10.63
CA GLU A 178 -6.09 -15.92 11.06
C GLU A 178 -6.56 -15.51 12.46
N THR A 179 -6.09 -14.36 12.95
CA THR A 179 -6.42 -13.86 14.28
C THR A 179 -7.81 -13.23 14.24
N PRO A 180 -8.72 -13.52 15.19
CA PRO A 180 -10.00 -12.83 15.24
C PRO A 180 -9.84 -11.31 15.34
N GLY A 181 -10.60 -10.58 14.52
CA GLY A 181 -10.58 -9.14 14.43
C GLY A 181 -10.06 -8.64 13.09
N TYR A 182 -9.85 -7.33 13.01
CA TYR A 182 -9.39 -6.65 11.79
C TYR A 182 -7.89 -6.85 11.61
N ASP A 183 -7.48 -7.39 10.47
CA ASP A 183 -6.10 -7.44 9.99
C ASP A 183 -6.07 -6.87 8.56
N ALA A 184 -5.49 -5.67 8.37
CA ALA A 184 -5.45 -4.99 7.06
C ALA A 184 -4.33 -3.94 6.97
N GLU A 185 -4.33 -3.14 5.89
CA GLU A 185 -3.42 -2.03 5.66
C GLU A 185 -1.94 -2.46 5.60
N ALA A 186 -1.68 -3.63 4.99
CA ALA A 186 -0.33 -4.16 4.91
C ALA A 186 0.51 -3.44 3.85
N THR A 187 1.69 -2.95 4.25
CA THR A 187 2.73 -2.41 3.37
C THR A 187 4.08 -3.12 3.61
N VAL A 188 5.08 -2.85 2.77
CA VAL A 188 6.30 -3.66 2.69
C VAL A 188 7.54 -2.84 2.96
N ASP A 189 8.42 -3.33 3.79
CA ASP A 189 9.77 -2.82 3.95
C ASP A 189 10.58 -3.05 2.66
N PRO A 190 11.03 -2.01 1.96
CA PRO A 190 11.76 -2.17 0.71
C PRO A 190 13.13 -2.86 0.90
N ILE A 191 13.67 -2.86 2.12
CA ILE A 191 14.99 -3.44 2.42
C ILE A 191 14.88 -4.90 2.81
N SER A 192 14.07 -5.22 3.85
CA SER A 192 13.98 -6.59 4.39
C SER A 192 12.87 -7.42 3.76
N GLY A 193 11.85 -6.80 3.16
CA GLY A 193 10.63 -7.46 2.69
C GLY A 193 9.65 -7.82 3.81
N ARG A 194 9.88 -7.38 5.06
CA ARG A 194 8.91 -7.52 6.14
C ARG A 194 7.65 -6.71 5.85
N LEU A 195 6.53 -7.13 6.39
CA LEU A 195 5.26 -6.41 6.33
C LEU A 195 5.07 -5.60 7.60
N VAL A 196 4.46 -4.42 7.46
CA VAL A 196 3.81 -3.69 8.54
C VAL A 196 2.31 -3.66 8.25
N PHE A 197 1.46 -3.79 9.26
CA PHE A 197 0.01 -3.87 9.09
C PHE A 197 -0.73 -3.39 10.34
N THR A 198 -2.00 -3.09 10.20
CA THR A 198 -2.90 -2.72 11.29
C THR A 198 -3.70 -3.92 11.75
N SER A 199 -3.82 -4.12 13.08
CA SER A 199 -4.52 -5.27 13.66
C SER A 199 -5.27 -4.91 14.93
N MET A 200 -6.41 -5.57 15.15
CA MET A 200 -7.20 -5.50 16.39
C MET A 200 -6.95 -6.68 17.35
N ARG A 201 -5.96 -7.52 17.10
CA ARG A 201 -5.72 -8.77 17.87
C ARG A 201 -5.60 -8.61 19.38
N ASP A 202 -5.19 -7.44 19.84
CA ASP A 202 -5.07 -7.10 21.28
C ASP A 202 -6.17 -6.15 21.77
N GLY A 203 -7.26 -5.98 20.98
CA GLY A 203 -8.46 -5.23 21.36
C GLY A 203 -8.44 -3.73 21.03
N GLU A 204 -7.33 -3.20 20.53
CA GLU A 204 -7.15 -1.83 20.02
C GLU A 204 -6.61 -1.90 18.58
N LEU A 205 -6.81 -0.83 17.81
CA LEU A 205 -6.22 -0.73 16.47
C LEU A 205 -4.76 -0.30 16.58
N GLU A 206 -3.87 -1.24 16.38
CA GLU A 206 -2.44 -1.07 16.58
C GLU A 206 -1.64 -1.53 15.37
N VAL A 207 -0.42 -1.03 15.25
CA VAL A 207 0.53 -1.40 14.20
C VAL A 207 1.35 -2.61 14.63
N TYR A 208 1.50 -3.56 13.73
CA TYR A 208 2.31 -4.78 13.87
C TYR A 208 3.23 -4.95 12.68
N THR A 209 4.31 -5.69 12.85
CA THR A 209 5.13 -6.20 11.76
C THR A 209 5.10 -7.73 11.72
N MET A 210 5.32 -8.31 10.54
CA MET A 210 5.47 -9.77 10.35
C MET A 210 6.44 -10.06 9.20
N ALA A 211 6.92 -11.30 9.11
CA ALA A 211 7.63 -11.77 7.93
C ALA A 211 6.66 -11.91 6.74
N ALA A 212 7.17 -11.91 5.50
CA ALA A 212 6.34 -11.98 4.27
C ALA A 212 5.55 -13.29 4.11
N ASP A 213 5.81 -14.29 4.96
CA ASP A 213 5.08 -15.55 5.03
C ASP A 213 4.02 -15.59 6.16
N GLY A 214 3.81 -14.45 6.86
CA GLY A 214 2.88 -14.33 7.98
C GLY A 214 3.47 -14.71 9.34
N SER A 215 4.70 -15.20 9.41
CA SER A 215 5.36 -15.58 10.66
C SER A 215 6.00 -14.38 11.38
N ASP A 216 6.53 -14.59 12.59
CA ASP A 216 7.28 -13.61 13.38
C ASP A 216 6.52 -12.28 13.55
N VAL A 217 5.27 -12.36 14.00
CA VAL A 217 4.42 -11.19 14.28
C VAL A 217 4.91 -10.46 15.52
N ARG A 218 5.10 -9.14 15.42
CA ARG A 218 5.57 -8.27 16.50
C ARG A 218 4.74 -7.01 16.58
N ARG A 219 4.28 -6.65 17.77
CA ARG A 219 3.57 -5.41 18.03
C ARG A 219 4.55 -4.23 18.00
N VAL A 220 4.17 -3.13 17.33
CA VAL A 220 4.94 -1.90 17.23
C VAL A 220 4.37 -0.81 18.13
N THR A 221 3.04 -0.57 18.07
CA THR A 221 2.37 0.43 18.89
C THR A 221 1.59 -0.22 20.04
N ASN A 222 1.38 0.53 21.14
CA ASN A 222 0.65 0.07 22.31
C ASN A 222 0.04 1.27 23.05
N ARG A 223 -1.07 1.79 22.52
CA ARG A 223 -1.69 3.00 23.08
C ARG A 223 -3.18 3.03 22.75
N VAL A 224 -3.95 3.84 23.51
CA VAL A 224 -5.36 4.06 23.20
C VAL A 224 -5.49 5.00 22.01
N GLY A 225 -6.31 4.61 21.04
CA GLY A 225 -6.55 5.33 19.81
C GLY A 225 -6.22 4.47 18.60
N TYR A 226 -6.58 4.95 17.42
CA TYR A 226 -6.31 4.24 16.18
C TYR A 226 -4.90 4.54 15.69
N ASP A 227 -3.99 3.59 15.76
CA ASP A 227 -2.71 3.62 15.08
C ASP A 227 -2.78 2.70 13.84
N GLY A 228 -2.51 3.21 12.63
CA GLY A 228 -2.62 2.39 11.43
C GLY A 228 -2.17 3.08 10.13
N GLY A 229 -2.31 2.36 9.01
CA GLY A 229 -1.90 2.81 7.69
C GLY A 229 -0.43 3.18 7.62
N ALA A 230 0.43 2.31 8.18
CA ALA A 230 1.84 2.57 8.31
C ALA A 230 2.63 2.26 7.02
N PHE A 231 3.64 3.08 6.73
CA PHE A 231 4.62 2.86 5.66
C PHE A 231 6.04 2.93 6.23
N PHE A 232 6.92 2.10 5.68
CA PHE A 232 8.34 2.16 5.99
C PHE A 232 9.02 3.37 5.36
N SER A 233 10.07 3.89 6.01
CA SER A 233 11.05 4.73 5.35
C SER A 233 11.84 3.93 4.31
N HIS A 234 12.43 4.61 3.31
CA HIS A 234 13.17 3.94 2.25
C HIS A 234 14.42 3.22 2.75
N ASP A 235 14.96 3.65 3.90
CA ASP A 235 16.07 2.96 4.58
C ASP A 235 15.63 1.81 5.50
N GLY A 236 14.32 1.54 5.60
CA GLY A 236 13.71 0.44 6.38
C GLY A 236 13.82 0.58 7.89
N LYS A 237 14.20 1.77 8.43
CA LYS A 237 14.44 1.94 9.87
C LYS A 237 13.29 2.56 10.64
N ARG A 238 12.41 3.30 9.96
CA ARG A 238 11.31 4.04 10.57
C ARG A 238 9.99 3.70 9.91
N LEU A 239 8.93 4.02 10.62
CA LEU A 239 7.55 3.98 10.14
C LEU A 239 6.97 5.39 10.22
N VAL A 240 6.15 5.74 9.23
CA VAL A 240 5.21 6.84 9.27
C VAL A 240 3.81 6.25 9.29
N LEU A 241 2.91 6.76 10.12
CA LEU A 241 1.57 6.24 10.30
C LEU A 241 0.61 7.37 10.68
N ARG A 242 -0.70 7.11 10.60
CA ARG A 242 -1.71 7.97 11.20
C ARG A 242 -2.06 7.48 12.59
N SER A 243 -2.27 8.40 13.52
CA SER A 243 -2.56 8.10 14.91
C SER A 243 -3.70 8.94 15.45
N GLY A 244 -4.64 8.30 16.16
CA GLY A 244 -5.68 8.96 16.95
C GLY A 244 -5.15 9.31 18.34
N PHE A 245 -5.49 10.50 18.81
CA PHE A 245 -5.12 10.99 20.14
C PHE A 245 -6.38 11.43 20.92
N PRO A 246 -7.13 10.51 21.54
CA PRO A 246 -8.21 10.88 22.44
C PRO A 246 -7.67 11.76 23.56
N LYS A 247 -8.29 12.94 23.79
CA LYS A 247 -7.77 13.98 24.70
C LYS A 247 -8.17 13.78 26.15
N ASP A 248 -9.30 13.13 26.36
CA ASP A 248 -9.89 12.92 27.67
C ASP A 248 -10.66 11.60 27.75
N GLU A 249 -11.17 11.27 28.94
CA GLU A 249 -11.93 10.04 29.19
C GLU A 249 -13.19 9.93 28.32
N ALA A 250 -13.84 11.03 28.00
CA ALA A 250 -15.05 11.03 27.18
C ALA A 250 -14.73 10.65 25.72
N GLU A 251 -13.64 11.16 25.17
CA GLU A 251 -13.17 10.79 23.83
C GLU A 251 -12.67 9.33 23.78
N VAL A 252 -12.01 8.86 24.83
CA VAL A 252 -11.62 7.43 24.97
C VAL A 252 -12.85 6.53 24.97
N GLU A 253 -13.88 6.89 25.76
CA GLU A 253 -15.12 6.12 25.84
C GLU A 253 -15.88 6.14 24.50
N GLU A 254 -15.94 7.29 23.83
CA GLU A 254 -16.53 7.38 22.49
C GLU A 254 -15.79 6.50 21.47
N TYR A 255 -14.47 6.56 21.44
CA TYR A 255 -13.65 5.73 20.58
C TYR A 255 -13.91 4.23 20.82
N ARG A 256 -13.87 3.79 22.08
CA ARG A 256 -14.13 2.39 22.44
C ARG A 256 -15.55 1.93 22.12
N THR A 257 -16.53 2.81 22.34
CA THR A 257 -17.93 2.54 21.99
C THR A 257 -18.12 2.34 20.49
N LEU A 258 -17.45 3.15 19.67
CA LEU A 258 -17.48 2.98 18.21
C LEU A 258 -16.72 1.72 17.78
N LEU A 259 -15.55 1.49 18.35
CA LEU A 259 -14.71 0.34 18.02
C LEU A 259 -15.43 -0.98 18.34
N ALA A 260 -16.15 -1.05 19.47
CA ALA A 260 -17.00 -2.20 19.83
C ALA A 260 -18.15 -2.45 18.84
N GLN A 261 -18.51 -1.46 18.02
CA GLN A 261 -19.48 -1.56 16.92
C GLN A 261 -18.81 -1.80 15.56
N GLY A 262 -17.50 -2.05 15.54
CA GLY A 262 -16.72 -2.18 14.30
C GLY A 262 -16.59 -0.87 13.54
N LEU A 263 -16.51 0.27 14.24
CA LEU A 263 -16.45 1.60 13.63
C LEU A 263 -15.34 2.44 14.26
N VAL A 264 -14.75 3.34 13.47
CA VAL A 264 -13.87 4.40 13.96
C VAL A 264 -14.24 5.74 13.33
N MET A 265 -13.90 6.83 13.99
CA MET A 265 -14.13 8.17 13.49
C MET A 265 -12.79 8.79 13.07
N PRO A 266 -12.58 9.03 11.74
CA PRO A 266 -11.29 9.51 11.22
C PRO A 266 -11.15 11.04 11.28
N SER A 267 -11.94 11.73 12.08
CA SER A 267 -12.02 13.21 12.05
C SER A 267 -10.84 13.93 12.67
N ARG A 268 -10.06 13.24 13.52
CA ARG A 268 -8.85 13.76 14.17
C ARG A 268 -7.81 12.66 14.22
N MET A 269 -6.96 12.65 13.24
CA MET A 269 -5.82 11.76 13.16
C MET A 269 -4.60 12.60 12.85
N GLU A 270 -3.51 12.34 13.52
CA GLU A 270 -2.25 13.06 13.33
C GLU A 270 -1.23 12.14 12.66
N ILE A 271 -0.33 12.74 11.90
CA ILE A 271 0.82 12.00 11.34
C ILE A 271 1.85 11.82 12.43
N THR A 272 2.33 10.60 12.56
CA THR A 272 3.35 10.21 13.55
C THR A 272 4.46 9.42 12.90
N VAL A 273 5.63 9.42 13.51
CA VAL A 273 6.78 8.59 13.11
C VAL A 273 7.32 7.84 14.31
N CYS A 274 7.83 6.63 14.09
CA CYS A 274 8.56 5.86 15.10
C CYS A 274 9.63 4.99 14.42
N ASN A 275 10.50 4.39 15.22
CA ASN A 275 11.35 3.31 14.75
C ASN A 275 10.51 2.04 14.52
N VAL A 276 11.00 1.09 13.71
CA VAL A 276 10.29 -0.17 13.40
C VAL A 276 10.01 -1.02 14.63
N ASP A 277 10.75 -0.84 15.70
CA ASP A 277 10.51 -1.47 17.00
C ASP A 277 9.54 -0.71 17.92
N GLY A 278 8.93 0.38 17.43
CA GLY A 278 8.00 1.25 18.17
C GLY A 278 8.68 2.29 19.06
N SER A 279 9.99 2.25 19.24
CA SER A 279 10.72 3.28 19.98
C SER A 279 10.74 4.61 19.24
N GLY A 280 11.02 5.71 19.93
CA GLY A 280 11.12 7.03 19.31
C GLY A 280 9.80 7.55 18.73
N PHE A 281 8.64 7.03 19.18
CA PHE A 281 7.32 7.46 18.74
C PHE A 281 7.13 8.97 18.99
N ARG A 282 6.82 9.71 17.94
CA ARG A 282 6.55 11.15 18.03
C ARG A 282 5.53 11.61 17.01
N GLN A 283 4.78 12.59 17.41
CA GLN A 283 3.79 13.29 16.59
C GLN A 283 4.49 14.30 15.68
N VAL A 284 4.13 14.30 14.39
CA VAL A 284 4.66 15.22 13.36
C VAL A 284 3.67 16.36 13.11
N THR A 285 2.37 16.06 13.05
CA THR A 285 1.31 17.07 12.96
C THR A 285 0.56 17.19 14.29
N ASP A 286 0.06 18.39 14.63
CA ASP A 286 -0.80 18.66 15.79
C ASP A 286 -1.81 19.75 15.40
N ASN A 287 -2.65 19.44 14.42
CA ASN A 287 -3.60 20.40 13.86
C ASN A 287 -5.06 20.07 14.17
N GLY A 288 -5.34 18.91 14.79
CA GLY A 288 -6.67 18.47 15.17
C GLY A 288 -7.61 18.20 13.99
N LYS A 289 -7.04 17.92 12.81
CA LYS A 289 -7.75 17.66 11.57
C LYS A 289 -7.69 16.17 11.20
N ALA A 290 -8.31 15.81 10.10
CA ALA A 290 -8.17 14.48 9.53
C ALA A 290 -6.92 14.44 8.65
N ASN A 291 -5.87 13.80 9.14
CA ASN A 291 -4.63 13.56 8.39
C ASN A 291 -4.49 12.05 8.17
N PHE A 292 -4.27 11.60 6.93
CA PHE A 292 -4.15 10.16 6.62
C PHE A 292 -3.28 9.90 5.39
N ALA A 293 -3.03 8.61 5.11
CA ALA A 293 -2.21 8.14 4.00
C ALA A 293 -0.83 8.83 3.93
N PRO A 294 -0.05 8.85 5.03
CA PRO A 294 1.27 9.43 4.99
C PRO A 294 2.25 8.53 4.23
N TYR A 295 3.17 9.13 3.50
CA TYR A 295 4.24 8.42 2.81
C TYR A 295 5.55 9.22 2.89
N PHE A 296 6.68 8.57 3.16
CA PHE A 296 7.97 9.24 3.12
C PHE A 296 8.33 9.67 1.69
N HIS A 297 8.83 10.89 1.55
CA HIS A 297 9.57 11.28 0.36
C HIS A 297 10.86 10.45 0.27
N PRO A 298 11.42 10.19 -0.93
CA PRO A 298 12.64 9.39 -1.09
C PRO A 298 13.89 9.89 -0.34
N ASP A 299 13.88 11.11 0.20
CA ASP A 299 14.93 11.61 1.08
C ASP A 299 14.82 11.16 2.53
N ASP A 300 13.75 10.43 2.89
CA ASP A 300 13.42 9.98 4.25
C ASP A 300 13.34 11.10 5.30
N ARG A 301 13.17 12.35 4.88
CA ARG A 301 13.05 13.54 5.74
C ARG A 301 11.71 14.22 5.58
N ARG A 302 11.16 14.24 4.39
CA ARG A 302 9.85 14.81 4.09
C ARG A 302 8.79 13.73 4.07
N ILE A 303 7.57 14.09 4.41
CA ILE A 303 6.40 13.20 4.43
C ILE A 303 5.30 13.89 3.63
N VAL A 304 4.73 13.21 2.63
CA VAL A 304 3.50 13.62 1.97
C VAL A 304 2.32 12.92 2.63
N PHE A 305 1.18 13.59 2.73
CA PHE A 305 -0.02 13.04 3.36
C PHE A 305 -1.27 13.76 2.89
N SER A 306 -2.43 13.16 3.10
CA SER A 306 -3.73 13.76 2.81
C SER A 306 -4.26 14.47 4.05
N SER A 307 -4.77 15.68 3.90
CA SER A 307 -5.34 16.44 5.01
C SER A 307 -6.42 17.41 4.58
N ASN A 308 -7.44 17.56 5.42
CA ASN A 308 -8.47 18.58 5.27
C ASN A 308 -8.16 19.88 6.04
N MET A 309 -6.91 20.11 6.40
CA MET A 309 -6.51 21.28 7.19
C MET A 309 -6.71 22.61 6.44
N GLY A 310 -6.73 22.59 5.11
CA GLY A 310 -6.96 23.74 4.26
C GLY A 310 -8.41 24.22 4.23
N ASP A 311 -9.36 23.37 4.62
CA ASP A 311 -10.78 23.67 4.59
C ASP A 311 -11.37 23.87 6.01
N PRO A 312 -11.91 25.05 6.33
CA PRO A 312 -12.60 25.28 7.60
C PRO A 312 -13.78 24.34 7.84
N GLN A 313 -14.43 23.84 6.78
CA GLN A 313 -15.57 22.91 6.89
C GLN A 313 -15.12 21.44 6.97
N GLY A 314 -13.83 21.16 6.72
CA GLY A 314 -13.26 19.83 6.82
C GLY A 314 -13.76 18.83 5.76
N ARG A 315 -14.18 19.30 4.59
CA ARG A 315 -14.72 18.49 3.50
C ARG A 315 -13.78 18.31 2.33
N ASP A 316 -12.89 19.31 2.15
CA ASP A 316 -11.89 19.35 1.11
C ASP A 316 -10.58 18.75 1.64
N PHE A 317 -10.06 17.76 0.95
CA PHE A 317 -8.79 17.12 1.25
C PHE A 317 -7.78 17.42 0.15
N ASP A 318 -6.63 17.87 0.56
CA ASP A 318 -5.46 18.05 -0.30
C ASP A 318 -4.29 17.19 0.13
N ILE A 319 -3.32 17.10 -0.77
CA ILE A 319 -2.01 16.56 -0.47
C ILE A 319 -1.15 17.67 0.10
N TRP A 320 -0.55 17.39 1.24
CA TRP A 320 0.40 18.26 1.94
C TRP A 320 1.75 17.56 2.08
N MET A 321 2.79 18.34 2.25
CA MET A 321 4.12 17.84 2.56
C MET A 321 4.64 18.57 3.81
N ILE A 322 5.35 17.83 4.67
CA ILE A 322 5.95 18.35 5.91
C ILE A 322 7.29 17.65 6.14
N ASN A 323 8.22 18.31 6.79
CA ASN A 323 9.42 17.63 7.29
C ASN A 323 9.05 16.71 8.45
N ASP A 324 9.81 15.63 8.61
CA ASP A 324 9.56 14.66 9.69
C ASP A 324 9.75 15.27 11.10
N ASP A 325 10.39 16.44 11.22
CA ASP A 325 10.49 17.22 12.47
C ASP A 325 9.29 18.17 12.72
N GLY A 326 8.30 18.19 11.82
CA GLY A 326 7.11 19.01 11.91
C GLY A 326 7.25 20.41 11.30
N THR A 327 8.40 20.73 10.71
CA THR A 327 8.64 22.04 10.03
C THR A 327 8.34 21.95 8.54
N GLY A 328 8.33 23.09 7.83
CA GLY A 328 8.29 23.14 6.37
C GLY A 328 6.98 22.66 5.74
N LEU A 329 5.84 22.85 6.41
CA LEU A 329 4.52 22.50 5.91
C LEU A 329 4.23 23.23 4.59
N GLU A 330 3.87 22.47 3.54
CA GLU A 330 3.56 22.96 2.19
C GLU A 330 2.31 22.25 1.64
N ARG A 331 1.37 22.99 1.03
CA ARG A 331 0.23 22.45 0.29
C ARG A 331 0.67 22.10 -1.13
N ILE A 332 0.45 20.88 -1.57
CA ILE A 332 0.91 20.35 -2.87
C ILE A 332 -0.19 20.44 -3.92
N THR A 333 -1.42 20.04 -3.57
CA THR A 333 -2.56 20.09 -4.49
C THR A 333 -3.55 21.17 -4.13
N GLN A 334 -4.38 21.59 -5.10
CA GLN A 334 -5.27 22.75 -5.01
C GLN A 334 -6.69 22.44 -5.57
N ASN A 335 -7.04 21.17 -5.74
CA ASN A 335 -8.37 20.80 -6.21
C ASN A 335 -9.41 21.11 -5.12
N PRO A 336 -10.57 21.71 -5.45
CA PRO A 336 -11.50 22.22 -4.44
C PRO A 336 -12.38 21.12 -3.76
N THR A 337 -12.00 19.85 -3.84
CA THR A 337 -12.81 18.78 -3.26
C THR A 337 -11.97 17.65 -2.63
N PHE A 338 -11.32 16.78 -3.40
CA PHE A 338 -10.59 15.64 -2.84
C PHE A 338 -9.35 15.31 -3.65
N ASP A 339 -8.22 15.35 -2.99
CA ASP A 339 -6.97 14.75 -3.40
C ASP A 339 -6.40 13.93 -2.23
N GLY A 340 -5.93 12.71 -2.49
CA GLY A 340 -5.45 11.86 -1.40
C GLY A 340 -4.61 10.68 -1.87
N PHE A 341 -4.12 9.91 -0.89
CA PHE A 341 -3.32 8.71 -1.08
C PHE A 341 -2.06 8.95 -1.94
N PRO A 342 -1.21 9.91 -1.56
CA PRO A 342 0.00 10.22 -2.32
C PRO A 342 1.07 9.16 -2.09
N MET A 343 1.79 8.77 -3.16
CA MET A 343 2.98 7.94 -3.06
C MET A 343 3.99 8.34 -4.14
N PHE A 344 5.25 8.48 -3.77
CA PHE A 344 6.34 8.70 -4.72
C PHE A 344 6.72 7.42 -5.46
N SER A 345 7.15 7.57 -6.72
CA SER A 345 7.82 6.48 -7.43
C SER A 345 9.13 6.09 -6.73
N PRO A 346 9.67 4.89 -6.96
CA PRO A 346 10.89 4.42 -6.31
C PRO A 346 12.11 5.34 -6.49
N ASP A 347 12.16 6.10 -7.60
CA ASP A 347 13.21 7.07 -7.88
C ASP A 347 12.84 8.53 -7.52
N GLY A 348 11.65 8.75 -6.95
CA GLY A 348 11.17 10.06 -6.54
C GLY A 348 10.79 11.03 -7.66
N LYS A 349 10.78 10.59 -8.92
CA LYS A 349 10.49 11.49 -10.05
C LYS A 349 9.01 11.72 -10.30
N TYR A 350 8.16 10.82 -9.81
CA TYR A 350 6.73 10.90 -10.00
C TYR A 350 6.01 10.82 -8.65
N LEU A 351 4.87 11.51 -8.58
CA LEU A 351 3.88 11.36 -7.51
C LEU A 351 2.61 10.75 -8.11
N VAL A 352 2.13 9.63 -7.57
CA VAL A 352 0.80 9.09 -7.83
C VAL A 352 -0.14 9.53 -6.73
N PHE A 353 -1.41 9.81 -7.07
CA PHE A 353 -2.44 10.19 -6.10
C PHE A 353 -3.83 9.92 -6.64
N ALA A 354 -4.80 9.80 -5.75
CA ALA A 354 -6.22 9.74 -6.09
C ALA A 354 -6.82 11.14 -6.04
N SER A 355 -7.71 11.44 -6.98
CA SER A 355 -8.40 12.73 -7.05
C SER A 355 -9.79 12.58 -7.66
N ASN A 356 -10.71 13.41 -7.27
CA ASN A 356 -12.02 13.55 -7.95
C ASN A 356 -12.05 14.70 -8.97
N ARG A 357 -10.88 15.33 -9.27
CA ARG A 357 -10.74 16.28 -10.38
C ARG A 357 -11.19 15.63 -11.69
N TYR A 358 -11.89 16.37 -12.51
CA TYR A 358 -12.46 15.90 -13.77
C TYR A 358 -13.46 14.74 -13.65
N GLY A 359 -13.89 14.37 -12.44
CA GLY A 359 -14.97 13.40 -12.22
C GLY A 359 -16.29 13.88 -12.81
N LYS A 360 -17.04 12.96 -13.43
CA LYS A 360 -18.32 13.25 -14.09
C LYS A 360 -19.51 12.86 -13.22
N GLU A 361 -19.29 11.91 -12.34
CA GLU A 361 -20.32 11.36 -11.46
C GLU A 361 -20.01 11.68 -9.99
N ARG A 362 -21.06 11.76 -9.19
CA ARG A 362 -20.89 11.96 -7.74
C ARG A 362 -20.19 10.77 -7.11
N GLY A 363 -19.10 11.02 -6.38
CA GLY A 363 -18.29 9.98 -5.73
C GLY A 363 -17.19 9.42 -6.63
N GLU A 364 -17.15 9.81 -7.90
CA GLU A 364 -16.08 9.41 -8.80
C GLU A 364 -14.73 9.92 -8.29
N THR A 365 -13.76 9.02 -8.16
CA THR A 365 -12.36 9.32 -7.92
C THR A 365 -11.50 8.56 -8.91
N ASN A 366 -10.44 9.20 -9.38
CA ASN A 366 -9.54 8.61 -10.36
C ASN A 366 -8.09 8.70 -9.90
N ILE A 367 -7.24 7.87 -10.47
CA ILE A 367 -5.80 7.87 -10.19
C ILE A 367 -5.10 8.80 -11.19
N PHE A 368 -4.25 9.64 -10.66
CA PHE A 368 -3.41 10.56 -11.39
C PHE A 368 -1.93 10.29 -11.08
N VAL A 369 -1.09 10.57 -12.05
CA VAL A 369 0.35 10.58 -11.87
C VAL A 369 0.91 11.90 -12.43
N ALA A 370 1.87 12.47 -11.73
CA ALA A 370 2.53 13.70 -12.13
C ALA A 370 4.04 13.57 -12.00
N GLU A 371 4.79 14.22 -12.86
CA GLU A 371 6.22 14.44 -12.63
C GLU A 371 6.40 15.38 -11.43
N TRP A 372 7.26 14.99 -10.50
CA TRP A 372 7.59 15.79 -9.33
C TRP A 372 8.61 16.87 -9.66
N VAL A 373 8.38 18.08 -9.20
CA VAL A 373 9.29 19.22 -9.35
C VAL A 373 9.89 19.57 -7.99
N GLU A 374 11.19 19.37 -7.86
CA GLU A 374 11.91 19.92 -6.70
C GLU A 374 12.04 21.44 -6.86
N THR A 375 11.73 22.20 -5.81
CA THR A 375 12.02 23.64 -5.73
C THR A 375 13.29 23.79 -4.92
N ASN A 376 14.22 24.57 -5.45
CA ASN A 376 15.49 24.92 -4.81
C ASN A 376 15.27 25.71 -3.53
#